data_eea9c60df1ca322013339010fc15117d
#
_entry.id   eea9c60df1ca322013339010fc15117d
#
_cell.length_a   1.000
_cell.length_b   1.000
_cell.length_c   1.000
_cell.angle_alpha   90.00
_cell.angle_beta   90.00
_cell.angle_gamma   90.00
#
_symmetry.space_group_name_H-M   'P 1'
#
loop_
_entity.id
_entity.type
_entity.pdbx_description
1 polymer ?
#
loop_
_entity_poly.entity_id
_entity_poly.type
_entity_poly.pdbx_seq_one_letter_code
_entity_poly.pdbx_strand_id
1 'polypeptide(L)'
;MNIIIVGCGKVGCTLVEALSSENHNIVVIDSRPEKVSALTDTVDVMGIVGNGVSHTTLKQAGIETADLLIAVTGSDEENLLCCVIAKKSGHCQTIARIRNPIYNEEKDFLQKEFGLSMIINPELTAANELSLIHISEPTRHAQIS
;
A
#
# COMPACT_ATOMS: atom_id res chain seq x y z
N MET A 1 12.76 4.58 3.56
CA MET A 1 11.58 5.28 3.02
C MET A 1 10.49 5.33 4.08
N ASN A 2 9.59 6.28 3.96
CA ASN A 2 8.38 6.35 4.77
C ASN A 2 7.25 5.69 3.99
N ILE A 3 6.75 4.58 4.52
CA ILE A 3 5.77 3.73 3.84
C ILE A 3 4.51 3.62 4.67
N ILE A 4 3.36 3.78 4.02
CA ILE A 4 2.06 3.56 4.63
C ILE A 4 1.42 2.33 3.98
N ILE A 5 1.01 1.36 4.80
CA ILE A 5 0.33 0.16 4.31
C ILE A 5 -1.09 0.15 4.88
N VAL A 6 -2.08 0.15 4.00
CA VAL A 6 -3.48 0.11 4.37
C VAL A 6 -4.02 -1.29 4.17
N GLY A 7 -4.37 -1.93 5.28
CA GLY A 7 -4.84 -3.32 5.29
C GLY A 7 -3.86 -4.24 6.01
N CYS A 8 -4.29 -4.82 7.14
CA CYS A 8 -3.49 -5.74 7.94
C CYS A 8 -3.97 -7.19 7.78
N GLY A 9 -4.48 -7.54 6.61
CA GLY A 9 -4.80 -8.92 6.28
C GLY A 9 -3.53 -9.69 5.90
N LYS A 10 -3.71 -10.84 5.28
CA LYS A 10 -2.59 -11.71 4.93
C LYS A 10 -1.56 -11.02 4.03
N VAL A 11 -2.02 -10.32 3.00
CA VAL A 11 -1.12 -9.62 2.07
C VAL A 11 -0.40 -8.49 2.77
N GLY A 12 -1.13 -7.68 3.54
CA GLY A 12 -0.53 -6.57 4.28
C GLY A 12 0.53 -7.03 5.26
N CYS A 13 0.25 -8.09 6.02
CA CYS A 13 1.22 -8.65 6.96
C CYS A 13 2.48 -9.15 6.24
N THR A 14 2.32 -9.83 5.12
CA THR A 14 3.45 -10.33 4.33
C THR A 14 4.32 -9.17 3.85
N LEU A 15 3.69 -8.10 3.36
CA LEU A 15 4.43 -6.92 2.91
C LEU A 15 5.17 -6.23 4.06
N VAL A 16 4.51 -6.08 5.21
CA VAL A 16 5.13 -5.46 6.38
C VAL A 16 6.36 -6.26 6.82
N GLU A 17 6.24 -7.57 6.90
CA GLU A 17 7.37 -8.42 7.28
C GLU A 17 8.54 -8.29 6.30
N ALA A 18 8.25 -8.28 5.01
CA ALA A 18 9.28 -8.14 4.00
C ALA A 18 9.96 -6.77 4.05
N LEU A 19 9.17 -5.70 4.17
CA LEU A 19 9.69 -4.33 4.13
C LEU A 19 10.34 -3.91 5.44
N SER A 20 9.90 -4.43 6.58
CA SER A 20 10.47 -4.05 7.87
C SER A 20 11.92 -4.53 8.02
N SER A 21 12.30 -5.59 7.32
CA SER A 21 13.67 -6.08 7.34
C SER A 21 14.64 -5.17 6.57
N GLU A 22 14.14 -4.21 5.81
CA GLU A 22 14.93 -3.33 4.95
C GLU A 22 15.09 -1.91 5.50
N ASN A 23 14.81 -1.71 6.78
CA ASN A 23 15.07 -0.43 7.46
C ASN A 23 14.20 0.74 6.94
N HIS A 24 12.93 0.48 6.72
CA HIS A 24 11.95 1.51 6.38
C HIS A 24 11.13 1.93 7.60
N ASN A 25 10.61 3.15 7.56
CA ASN A 25 9.62 3.61 8.55
C ASN A 25 8.24 3.23 8.03
N ILE A 26 7.58 2.31 8.72
CA ILE A 26 6.30 1.76 8.25
C ILE A 26 5.18 2.13 9.21
N VAL A 27 4.08 2.64 8.66
CA VAL A 27 2.83 2.85 9.38
C VAL A 27 1.79 1.95 8.74
N VAL A 28 1.09 1.16 9.57
CA VAL A 28 0.01 0.30 9.09
C VAL A 28 -1.33 0.85 9.54
N ILE A 29 -2.33 0.78 8.68
CA ILE A 29 -3.69 1.24 8.96
C ILE A 29 -4.66 0.10 8.71
N ASP A 30 -5.53 -0.17 9.67
CA ASP A 30 -6.65 -1.11 9.49
C ASP A 30 -7.78 -0.67 10.43
N SER A 31 -9.01 -0.91 10.01
CA SER A 31 -10.17 -0.57 10.83
C SER A 31 -10.38 -1.55 11.98
N ARG A 32 -9.71 -2.69 11.98
CA ARG A 32 -9.86 -3.74 12.98
C ARG A 32 -8.74 -3.66 14.01
N PRO A 33 -9.04 -3.26 15.26
CA PRO A 33 -8.01 -3.10 16.29
C PRO A 33 -7.18 -4.35 16.53
N GLU A 34 -7.82 -5.53 16.52
CA GLU A 34 -7.13 -6.79 16.77
C GLU A 34 -6.09 -7.12 15.70
N LYS A 35 -6.34 -6.70 14.46
CA LYS A 35 -5.38 -6.91 13.38
C LYS A 35 -4.16 -6.01 13.53
N VAL A 36 -4.40 -4.76 13.90
CA VAL A 36 -3.33 -3.79 14.12
C VAL A 36 -2.46 -4.26 15.31
N SER A 37 -3.09 -4.64 16.41
CA SER A 37 -2.36 -5.11 17.61
C SER A 37 -1.55 -6.35 17.32
N ALA A 38 -2.12 -7.31 16.61
CA ALA A 38 -1.41 -8.55 16.27
C ALA A 38 -0.12 -8.26 15.49
N LEU A 39 -0.16 -7.29 14.61
CA LEU A 39 1.00 -6.95 13.79
C LEU A 39 2.04 -6.14 14.57
N THR A 40 1.60 -5.12 15.31
CA THR A 40 2.50 -4.27 16.08
C THR A 40 3.17 -5.01 17.23
N ASP A 41 2.57 -6.10 17.71
CA ASP A 41 3.18 -6.93 18.76
C ASP A 41 4.35 -7.77 18.25
N THR A 42 4.41 -8.03 16.95
CA THR A 42 5.43 -8.92 16.38
C THR A 42 6.46 -8.19 15.51
N VAL A 43 6.12 -7.01 15.00
CA VAL A 43 6.99 -6.25 14.09
C VAL A 43 7.09 -4.81 14.60
N ASP A 44 8.26 -4.22 14.45
CA ASP A 44 8.50 -2.84 14.86
C ASP A 44 7.95 -1.86 13.82
N VAL A 45 6.65 -1.64 13.89
CA VAL A 45 5.94 -0.70 13.02
C VAL A 45 4.93 0.10 13.84
N MET A 46 4.55 1.26 13.34
CA MET A 46 3.50 2.06 13.95
C MET A 46 2.15 1.59 13.43
N GLY A 47 1.17 1.47 14.30
CA GLY A 47 -0.18 1.05 13.94
C GLY A 47 -1.20 2.13 14.19
N ILE A 48 -2.13 2.30 13.26
CA ILE A 48 -3.26 3.21 13.40
C ILE A 48 -4.54 2.43 13.14
N VAL A 49 -5.47 2.49 14.08
CA VAL A 49 -6.81 1.93 13.90
C VAL A 49 -7.68 2.99 13.27
N GLY A 50 -8.13 2.75 12.04
CA GLY A 50 -8.95 3.72 11.32
C GLY A 50 -9.24 3.25 9.91
N ASN A 51 -9.95 4.10 9.17
CA ASN A 51 -10.34 3.80 7.80
C ASN A 51 -9.35 4.45 6.84
N GLY A 52 -8.74 3.65 5.96
CA GLY A 52 -7.75 4.13 5.00
C GLY A 52 -8.30 5.06 3.92
N VAL A 53 -9.62 5.16 3.77
CA VAL A 53 -10.23 6.15 2.86
C VAL A 53 -10.57 7.45 3.59
N SER A 54 -10.21 7.58 4.86
CA SER A 54 -10.36 8.82 5.61
C SER A 54 -9.12 9.68 5.43
N HIS A 55 -9.30 10.89 4.91
CA HIS A 55 -8.20 11.84 4.75
C HIS A 55 -7.54 12.15 6.11
N THR A 56 -8.36 12.28 7.16
CA THR A 56 -7.86 12.52 8.51
C THR A 56 -6.94 11.41 8.98
N THR A 57 -7.35 10.16 8.77
CA THR A 57 -6.54 8.99 9.13
C THR A 57 -5.22 8.97 8.36
N LEU A 58 -5.26 9.25 7.07
CA LEU A 58 -4.05 9.29 6.25
C LEU A 58 -3.12 10.41 6.69
N LYS A 59 -3.65 11.56 7.10
CA LYS A 59 -2.82 12.64 7.63
C LYS A 59 -2.14 12.22 8.93
N GLN A 60 -2.85 11.52 9.81
CA GLN A 60 -2.27 11.01 11.05
C GLN A 60 -1.13 10.01 10.74
N ALA A 61 -1.25 9.26 9.66
CA ALA A 61 -0.23 8.31 9.25
C ALA A 61 0.97 8.96 8.57
N GLY A 62 0.90 10.26 8.27
CA GLY A 62 2.01 10.98 7.66
C GLY A 62 1.98 10.98 6.13
N ILE A 63 0.79 10.97 5.53
CA ILE A 63 0.65 10.90 4.07
C ILE A 63 1.35 12.07 3.37
N GLU A 64 1.43 13.23 4.01
CA GLU A 64 2.02 14.40 3.39
C GLU A 64 3.53 14.25 3.16
N THR A 65 4.18 13.42 3.95
CA THR A 65 5.63 13.17 3.84
C THR A 65 5.97 11.73 3.47
N ALA A 66 4.97 10.89 3.22
CA ALA A 66 5.20 9.51 2.83
C ALA A 66 5.82 9.43 1.44
N ASP A 67 6.64 8.41 1.24
CA ASP A 67 7.23 8.10 -0.06
C ASP A 67 6.38 7.11 -0.85
N LEU A 68 5.69 6.22 -0.15
CA LEU A 68 4.94 5.14 -0.77
C LEU A 68 3.70 4.80 0.07
N LEU A 69 2.56 4.62 -0.60
CA LEU A 69 1.36 4.08 0.03
C LEU A 69 0.93 2.83 -0.73
N ILE A 70 0.68 1.75 0.01
CA ILE A 70 0.23 0.49 -0.55
C ILE A 70 -1.12 0.15 0.07
N ALA A 71 -2.17 0.09 -0.77
CA ALA A 71 -3.52 -0.23 -0.31
C ALA A 71 -3.86 -1.67 -0.68
N VAL A 72 -3.98 -2.51 0.33
CA VAL A 72 -4.16 -3.97 0.19
C VAL A 72 -5.30 -4.49 1.06
N THR A 73 -6.37 -3.71 1.17
CA THR A 73 -7.59 -4.16 1.85
C THR A 73 -8.31 -5.21 1.02
N GLY A 74 -9.38 -5.79 1.57
CA GLY A 74 -10.20 -6.75 0.83
C GLY A 74 -11.10 -6.14 -0.24
N SER A 75 -11.17 -4.81 -0.35
CA SER A 75 -12.03 -4.11 -1.29
C SER A 75 -11.21 -3.38 -2.35
N ASP A 76 -11.38 -3.76 -3.61
CA ASP A 76 -10.73 -3.10 -4.74
C ASP A 76 -11.08 -1.61 -4.79
N GLU A 77 -12.35 -1.28 -4.56
CA GLU A 77 -12.82 0.11 -4.59
C GLU A 77 -12.18 0.94 -3.50
N GLU A 78 -12.06 0.40 -2.30
CA GLU A 78 -11.37 1.10 -1.21
C GLU A 78 -9.89 1.29 -1.52
N ASN A 79 -9.26 0.29 -2.11
CA ASN A 79 -7.85 0.39 -2.48
C ASN A 79 -7.63 1.50 -3.51
N LEU A 80 -8.49 1.58 -4.51
CA LEU A 80 -8.41 2.64 -5.52
C LEU A 80 -8.67 4.00 -4.90
N LEU A 81 -9.71 4.13 -4.09
CA LEU A 81 -10.06 5.40 -3.46
C LEU A 81 -8.98 5.88 -2.51
N CYS A 82 -8.42 4.98 -1.73
CA CYS A 82 -7.32 5.28 -0.83
C CYS A 82 -6.13 5.88 -1.60
N CYS A 83 -5.78 5.27 -2.72
CA CYS A 83 -4.68 5.75 -3.55
C CYS A 83 -4.96 7.12 -4.15
N VAL A 84 -6.20 7.38 -4.57
CA VAL A 84 -6.59 8.68 -5.09
C VAL A 84 -6.46 9.76 -4.02
N ILE A 85 -6.96 9.48 -2.82
CA ILE A 85 -6.87 10.44 -1.71
C ILE A 85 -5.42 10.69 -1.33
N ALA A 86 -4.62 9.63 -1.28
CA ALA A 86 -3.20 9.75 -0.96
C ALA A 86 -2.47 10.62 -1.98
N LYS A 87 -2.75 10.42 -3.26
CA LYS A 87 -2.13 11.20 -4.34
C LYS A 87 -2.49 12.67 -4.26
N LYS A 88 -3.73 12.98 -3.86
CA LYS A 88 -4.18 14.36 -3.69
C LYS A 88 -3.62 15.01 -2.43
N SER A 89 -3.26 14.22 -1.43
CA SER A 89 -2.81 14.72 -0.12
C SER A 89 -1.31 14.92 -0.03
N GLY A 90 -0.54 14.29 -0.93
CA GLY A 90 0.92 14.35 -0.87
C GLY A 90 1.52 14.01 -2.23
N HIS A 91 2.79 13.59 -2.22
CA HIS A 91 3.53 13.28 -3.44
C HIS A 91 4.02 11.84 -3.47
N CYS A 92 3.40 10.95 -2.68
CA CYS A 92 3.84 9.58 -2.61
C CYS A 92 3.47 8.80 -3.87
N GLN A 93 4.23 7.74 -4.11
CA GLN A 93 3.84 6.72 -5.08
C GLN A 93 2.73 5.89 -4.46
N THR A 94 1.83 5.37 -5.28
CA THR A 94 0.68 4.60 -4.81
C THR A 94 0.59 3.26 -5.53
N ILE A 95 0.32 2.22 -4.74
CA ILE A 95 0.14 0.86 -5.24
C ILE A 95 -1.18 0.34 -4.71
N ALA A 96 -2.02 -0.18 -5.59
CA ALA A 96 -3.31 -0.72 -5.21
C ALA A 96 -3.42 -2.20 -5.55
N ARG A 97 -3.99 -2.97 -4.63
CA ARG A 97 -4.38 -4.36 -4.86
C ARG A 97 -5.72 -4.38 -5.57
N ILE A 98 -5.77 -5.01 -6.73
CA ILE A 98 -6.99 -5.13 -7.54
C ILE A 98 -7.15 -6.59 -7.95
N ARG A 99 -8.27 -7.22 -7.59
CA ARG A 99 -8.54 -8.62 -7.89
C ARG A 99 -9.63 -8.82 -8.92
N ASN A 100 -10.56 -7.87 -9.03
CA ASN A 100 -11.70 -8.00 -9.92
C ASN A 100 -11.24 -7.96 -11.39
N PRO A 101 -11.59 -8.97 -12.19
CA PRO A 101 -11.19 -9.00 -13.61
C PRO A 101 -11.64 -7.78 -14.41
N ILE A 102 -12.77 -7.17 -14.05
CA ILE A 102 -13.25 -5.96 -14.72
C ILE A 102 -12.21 -4.84 -14.63
N TYR A 103 -11.64 -4.64 -13.44
CA TYR A 103 -10.61 -3.62 -13.24
C TYR A 103 -9.29 -4.01 -13.90
N ASN A 104 -8.98 -5.29 -13.93
CA ASN A 104 -7.75 -5.74 -14.58
C ASN A 104 -7.77 -5.51 -16.09
N GLU A 105 -8.92 -5.57 -16.72
CA GLU A 105 -9.07 -5.24 -18.13
C GLU A 105 -8.85 -3.76 -18.39
N GLU A 106 -9.14 -2.91 -17.40
CA GLU A 106 -8.99 -1.46 -17.49
C GLU A 106 -7.72 -0.96 -16.77
N LYS A 107 -6.77 -1.85 -16.59
CA LYS A 107 -5.59 -1.58 -15.75
C LYS A 107 -4.82 -0.33 -16.19
N ASP A 108 -4.54 -0.21 -17.48
CA ASP A 108 -3.77 0.93 -17.99
C ASP A 108 -4.52 2.25 -17.79
N PHE A 109 -5.82 2.23 -18.02
CA PHE A 109 -6.67 3.39 -17.80
C PHE A 109 -6.66 3.81 -16.32
N LEU A 110 -6.84 2.83 -15.42
CA LEU A 110 -6.88 3.11 -13.99
C LEU A 110 -5.54 3.66 -13.48
N GLN A 111 -4.44 3.09 -13.94
CA GLN A 111 -3.13 3.58 -13.53
C GLN A 111 -2.91 5.03 -13.96
N LYS A 112 -3.28 5.35 -15.18
CA LYS A 112 -3.10 6.68 -15.72
C LYS A 112 -4.02 7.70 -15.07
N GLU A 113 -5.30 7.40 -15.00
CA GLU A 113 -6.31 8.35 -14.53
C GLU A 113 -6.26 8.56 -13.02
N PHE A 114 -5.95 7.52 -12.25
CA PHE A 114 -5.90 7.61 -10.79
C PHE A 114 -4.48 7.88 -10.27
N GLY A 115 -3.51 7.97 -11.17
CA GLY A 115 -2.14 8.25 -10.77
C GLY A 115 -1.46 7.13 -10.01
N LEU A 116 -1.86 5.87 -10.27
CA LEU A 116 -1.28 4.72 -9.60
C LEU A 116 0.08 4.39 -10.19
N SER A 117 1.06 4.13 -9.33
CA SER A 117 2.37 3.68 -9.78
C SER A 117 2.31 2.23 -10.24
N MET A 118 1.48 1.41 -9.57
CA MET A 118 1.35 0.00 -9.89
C MET A 118 0.01 -0.54 -9.41
N ILE A 119 -0.48 -1.57 -10.10
CA ILE A 119 -1.60 -2.38 -9.66
C ILE A 119 -1.09 -3.79 -9.46
N ILE A 120 -1.40 -4.40 -8.32
CA ILE A 120 -0.98 -5.76 -8.00
C ILE A 120 -2.19 -6.68 -7.85
N ASN A 121 -2.00 -7.93 -8.22
CA ASN A 121 -2.96 -8.99 -7.95
C ASN A 121 -2.22 -10.15 -7.30
N PRO A 122 -2.22 -10.23 -5.96
CA PRO A 122 -1.43 -11.23 -5.24
C PRO A 122 -1.90 -12.67 -5.46
N GLU A 123 -3.09 -12.86 -6.00
CA GLU A 123 -3.57 -14.20 -6.33
C GLU A 123 -2.84 -14.81 -7.53
N LEU A 124 -2.29 -13.96 -8.39
CA LEU A 124 -1.55 -14.43 -9.55
C LEU A 124 -0.14 -14.89 -9.19
N THR A 125 0.50 -14.23 -8.22
CA THR A 125 1.88 -14.58 -7.87
C THR A 125 2.26 -14.13 -6.47
N ALA A 126 2.31 -15.05 -5.54
CA ALA A 126 2.88 -14.77 -4.22
C ALA A 126 4.35 -14.35 -4.32
N ALA A 127 5.07 -14.91 -5.29
CA ALA A 127 6.48 -14.60 -5.49
C ALA A 127 6.71 -13.16 -5.97
N ASN A 128 5.74 -12.57 -6.66
CA ASN A 128 5.88 -11.22 -7.18
C ASN A 128 5.69 -10.15 -6.12
N GLU A 129 5.21 -10.49 -4.94
CA GLU A 129 5.12 -9.54 -3.84
C GLU A 129 6.50 -8.98 -3.48
N LEU A 130 7.53 -9.80 -3.58
CA LEU A 130 8.88 -9.36 -3.31
C LEU A 130 9.40 -8.36 -4.34
N SER A 131 8.87 -8.40 -5.56
CA SER A 131 9.29 -7.46 -6.59
C SER A 131 8.79 -6.03 -6.33
N LEU A 132 7.78 -5.86 -5.48
CA LEU A 132 7.32 -4.53 -5.08
C LEU A 132 8.42 -3.75 -4.38
N ILE A 133 9.29 -4.43 -3.66
CA ILE A 133 10.41 -3.80 -2.96
C ILE A 133 11.34 -3.14 -3.96
N HIS A 134 11.57 -3.78 -5.09
CA HIS A 134 12.44 -3.24 -6.14
C HIS A 134 11.81 -2.05 -6.85
N ILE A 135 10.51 -2.07 -7.02
CA ILE A 135 9.79 -0.97 -7.66
C ILE A 135 9.82 0.30 -6.81
N SER A 136 9.88 0.14 -5.49
CA SER A 136 9.96 1.28 -4.59
C SER A 136 11.31 1.99 -4.62
N GLU A 137 12.32 1.44 -5.30
CA GLU A 137 13.63 2.04 -5.46
C GLU A 137 13.71 2.75 -6.82
N PRO A 138 13.75 4.08 -6.86
CA PRO A 138 13.68 4.82 -8.13
C PRO A 138 14.76 4.45 -9.13
N THR A 139 16.00 4.27 -8.69
CA THR A 139 17.12 3.95 -9.56
C THR A 139 16.94 2.60 -10.24
N ARG A 140 16.52 1.61 -9.47
CA ARG A 140 16.32 0.27 -9.99
C ARG A 140 15.14 0.21 -10.95
N HIS A 141 14.08 0.96 -10.64
CA HIS A 141 12.91 1.02 -11.50
C HIS A 141 13.27 1.61 -12.85
N ALA A 142 14.06 2.66 -12.87
CA ALA A 142 14.50 3.31 -14.11
C ALA A 142 15.31 2.35 -14.99
N GLN A 143 16.05 1.42 -14.40
CA GLN A 143 16.84 0.47 -15.16
C GLN A 143 16.00 -0.66 -15.77
N ILE A 144 14.90 -1.00 -15.15
CA ILE A 144 14.03 -2.09 -15.59
C ILE A 144 13.19 -1.65 -16.78
N SER A 145 12.77 -0.43 -16.77
CA SER A 145 11.95 0.11 -17.85
C SER A 145 12.77 0.44 -19.08
#